data_910568045b3dedcb3dac4466f609a914
#
_entry.id   910568045b3dedcb3dac4466f609a914
#
_cell.length_a   1.000
_cell.length_b   1.000
_cell.length_c   1.000
_cell.angle_alpha   90.00
_cell.angle_beta   90.00
_cell.angle_gamma   90.00
#
_symmetry.space_group_name_H-M   'P 1'
#
loop_
_entity.id
_entity.type
_entity.pdbx_description
1 polymer ?
#
loop_
_entity_poly.entity_id
_entity_poly.type
_entity_poly.pdbx_seq_one_letter_code
_entity_poly.pdbx_strand_id
1 'polypeptide(L)'
;MSIETIQNLGDDALANLFQISIGTIGFLDTYLDSTVLRVQNFNVPGTGANTYEVHYKTQKMTKVGGKINAPNEFSFDFRVDRNWKLYAGFTAWKNAVANSSTGVIMADGIDNTYRVPVSAWATGSDGTTISDFNGWLFKGCFVQNVGDIGFDYSNGDPIIVSITMGYTVMEDLV
;
A
#
# COMPACT_ATOMS: atom_id res chain seq x y z
N MET A 1 3.26 -2.45 39.01
CA MET A 1 4.07 -2.34 37.75
C MET A 1 5.12 -1.29 38.08
N SER A 2 6.40 -1.64 38.06
CA SER A 2 7.46 -0.68 38.40
C SER A 2 7.94 0.05 37.12
N ILE A 3 8.51 1.23 37.29
CA ILE A 3 9.12 2.01 36.19
C ILE A 3 10.19 1.20 35.48
N GLU A 4 10.94 0.38 36.20
CA GLU A 4 11.96 -0.52 35.64
C GLU A 4 11.37 -1.56 34.70
N THR A 5 10.16 -2.05 34.96
CA THR A 5 9.46 -2.99 34.06
C THR A 5 9.09 -2.32 32.74
N ILE A 6 8.73 -1.03 32.77
CA ILE A 6 8.40 -0.24 31.57
C ILE A 6 9.67 0.07 30.76
N GLN A 7 10.78 0.41 31.42
CA GLN A 7 12.07 0.66 30.78
C GLN A 7 12.65 -0.59 30.09
N ASN A 8 12.32 -1.77 30.58
CA ASN A 8 12.75 -3.05 30.00
C ASN A 8 11.91 -3.54 28.83
N LEU A 9 10.82 -2.84 28.47
CA LEU A 9 9.98 -3.17 27.31
C LEU A 9 10.65 -2.84 25.96
N GLY A 10 11.73 -2.04 25.98
CA GLY A 10 12.36 -1.54 24.76
C GLY A 10 11.60 -0.36 24.13
N ASP A 11 12.10 0.11 23.02
CA ASP A 11 11.52 1.23 22.29
C ASP A 11 10.30 0.79 21.46
N ASP A 12 9.29 1.66 21.38
CA ASP A 12 8.11 1.43 20.56
C ASP A 12 8.44 1.61 19.06
N ALA A 13 7.72 0.87 18.20
CA ALA A 13 7.80 1.05 16.76
C ALA A 13 7.23 2.42 16.36
N LEU A 14 7.99 3.18 15.60
CA LEU A 14 7.59 4.51 15.15
C LEU A 14 6.94 4.47 13.77
N ALA A 15 5.79 5.11 13.63
CA ALA A 15 5.01 5.12 12.39
C ALA A 15 5.70 5.83 11.21
N ASN A 16 6.70 6.64 11.46
CA ASN A 16 7.48 7.35 10.43
C ASN A 16 8.68 6.55 9.90
N LEU A 17 8.95 5.37 10.46
CA LEU A 17 10.06 4.50 10.08
C LEU A 17 9.55 3.36 9.19
N PHE A 18 9.31 3.68 7.91
CA PHE A 18 8.89 2.69 6.93
C PHE A 18 9.56 2.95 5.57
N GLN A 19 9.64 1.92 4.76
CA GLN A 19 10.11 1.99 3.39
C GLN A 19 9.17 1.19 2.50
N ILE A 20 8.98 1.65 1.27
CA ILE A 20 8.20 0.97 0.24
C ILE A 20 9.07 0.76 -1.01
N SER A 21 8.89 -0.35 -1.68
CA SER A 21 9.51 -0.62 -2.98
C SER A 21 8.46 -1.09 -3.96
N ILE A 22 8.46 -0.53 -5.14
CA ILE A 22 7.59 -0.89 -6.25
C ILE A 22 8.42 -1.65 -7.26
N GLY A 23 7.93 -2.80 -7.73
CA GLY A 23 8.60 -3.58 -8.77
C GLY A 23 8.77 -2.81 -10.07
N THR A 24 9.73 -3.23 -10.87
CA THR A 24 10.05 -2.59 -12.16
C THR A 24 8.87 -2.62 -13.11
N ILE A 25 8.48 -1.46 -13.60
CA ILE A 25 7.42 -1.29 -14.58
C ILE A 25 7.77 -0.14 -15.54
N GLY A 26 7.64 -0.36 -16.85
CA GLY A 26 8.09 0.56 -17.88
C GLY A 26 7.58 2.01 -17.77
N PHE A 27 6.45 2.21 -17.09
CA PHE A 27 5.89 3.55 -16.86
C PHE A 27 6.66 4.37 -15.80
N LEU A 28 7.38 3.70 -14.90
CA LEU A 28 8.05 4.29 -13.75
C LEU A 28 9.53 3.97 -13.64
N ASP A 29 10.09 3.12 -14.52
CA ASP A 29 11.46 2.59 -14.42
C ASP A 29 12.53 3.66 -14.15
N THR A 30 12.40 4.81 -14.79
CA THR A 30 13.35 5.92 -14.63
C THR A 30 13.17 6.69 -13.31
N TYR A 31 12.08 6.47 -12.57
CA TYR A 31 11.67 7.29 -11.41
C TYR A 31 11.40 6.48 -10.15
N LEU A 32 11.63 5.16 -10.16
CA LEU A 32 11.34 4.27 -9.03
C LEU A 32 12.04 4.72 -7.74
N ASP A 33 13.32 5.05 -7.81
CA ASP A 33 14.08 5.53 -6.64
C ASP A 33 13.50 6.83 -6.07
N SER A 34 13.05 7.73 -6.96
CA SER A 34 12.41 8.98 -6.54
C SER A 34 11.04 8.74 -5.91
N THR A 35 10.33 7.70 -6.33
CA THR A 35 9.02 7.34 -5.78
C THR A 35 9.15 6.92 -4.32
N VAL A 36 10.08 6.04 -4.02
CA VAL A 36 10.34 5.53 -2.66
C VAL A 36 10.60 6.68 -1.67
N LEU A 37 11.44 7.65 -2.06
CA LEU A 37 11.82 8.78 -1.20
C LEU A 37 10.71 9.83 -1.03
N ARG A 38 9.65 9.78 -1.84
CA ARG A 38 8.57 10.79 -1.83
C ARG A 38 7.28 10.30 -1.19
N VAL A 39 7.19 9.02 -0.83
CA VAL A 39 6.04 8.49 -0.10
C VAL A 39 6.02 9.08 1.31
N GLN A 40 4.87 9.61 1.71
CA GLN A 40 4.68 10.24 3.02
C GLN A 40 3.82 9.40 3.95
N ASN A 41 2.89 8.67 3.39
CA ASN A 41 1.94 7.87 4.13
C ASN A 41 1.69 6.55 3.39
N PHE A 42 1.60 5.47 4.14
CA PHE A 42 1.29 4.15 3.62
C PHE A 42 0.41 3.40 4.61
N ASN A 43 -0.73 2.93 4.14
CA ASN A 43 -1.66 2.16 4.96
C ASN A 43 -1.61 0.69 4.57
N VAL A 44 -1.17 -0.15 5.50
CA VAL A 44 -1.26 -1.60 5.35
C VAL A 44 -2.70 -2.04 5.64
N PRO A 45 -3.36 -2.73 4.71
CA PRO A 45 -4.72 -3.21 4.94
C PRO A 45 -4.73 -4.30 6.01
N GLY A 46 -5.66 -4.18 6.96
CA GLY A 46 -5.88 -5.22 7.96
C GLY A 46 -6.54 -6.46 7.33
N THR A 47 -6.12 -7.63 7.76
CA THR A 47 -6.75 -8.90 7.40
C THR A 47 -7.55 -9.47 8.56
N GLY A 48 -8.65 -10.14 8.28
CA GLY A 48 -9.50 -10.73 9.30
C GLY A 48 -10.12 -12.04 8.84
N ALA A 49 -10.51 -12.87 9.81
CA ALA A 49 -11.32 -14.05 9.54
C ALA A 49 -12.81 -13.68 9.49
N ASN A 50 -13.50 -14.15 8.48
CA ASN A 50 -14.95 -14.05 8.45
C ASN A 50 -15.55 -14.98 9.49
N THR A 51 -16.52 -14.51 10.27
CA THR A 51 -17.17 -15.29 11.30
C THR A 51 -18.67 -15.38 11.04
N TYR A 52 -19.29 -16.48 11.46
CA TYR A 52 -20.73 -16.65 11.44
C TYR A 52 -21.23 -17.14 12.79
N GLU A 53 -22.48 -16.82 13.09
CA GLU A 53 -23.12 -17.18 14.34
C GLU A 53 -24.00 -18.42 14.17
N VAL A 54 -23.87 -19.35 15.10
CA VAL A 54 -24.74 -20.52 15.20
C VAL A 54 -25.52 -20.42 16.50
N HIS A 55 -26.84 -20.45 16.38
CA HIS A 55 -27.73 -20.45 17.52
C HIS A 55 -28.15 -21.90 17.83
N TYR A 56 -27.97 -22.30 19.08
CA TYR A 56 -28.42 -23.58 19.57
C TYR A 56 -29.21 -23.36 20.85
N LYS A 57 -30.52 -23.57 20.77
CA LYS A 57 -31.46 -23.26 21.87
C LYS A 57 -31.33 -21.80 22.36
N THR A 58 -30.89 -21.59 23.57
CA THR A 58 -30.70 -20.28 24.20
C THR A 58 -29.25 -19.77 24.12
N GLN A 59 -28.36 -20.55 23.52
CA GLN A 59 -26.92 -20.23 23.42
C GLN A 59 -26.57 -19.79 22.03
N LYS A 60 -25.63 -18.84 21.95
CA LYS A 60 -25.05 -18.30 20.73
C LYS A 60 -23.56 -18.66 20.69
N MET A 61 -23.11 -19.22 19.59
CA MET A 61 -21.71 -19.56 19.35
C MET A 61 -21.21 -18.90 18.07
N THR A 62 -20.09 -18.23 18.15
CA THR A 62 -19.41 -17.67 16.96
C THR A 62 -18.43 -18.70 16.42
N LYS A 63 -18.52 -19.01 15.14
CA LYS A 63 -17.59 -19.89 14.42
C LYS A 63 -16.87 -19.14 13.33
N VAL A 64 -15.63 -19.57 13.01
CA VAL A 64 -14.84 -19.02 11.91
C VAL A 64 -15.41 -19.50 10.57
N GLY A 65 -15.65 -18.57 9.67
CA GLY A 65 -16.11 -18.85 8.31
C GLY A 65 -14.95 -19.26 7.40
N GLY A 66 -15.26 -19.82 6.25
CA GLY A 66 -14.27 -20.31 5.28
C GLY A 66 -13.66 -19.24 4.37
N LYS A 67 -13.89 -17.94 4.62
CA LYS A 67 -13.34 -16.84 3.81
C LYS A 67 -12.47 -15.93 4.68
N ILE A 68 -11.34 -15.52 4.10
CA ILE A 68 -10.53 -14.43 4.65
C ILE A 68 -11.18 -13.12 4.22
N ASN A 69 -11.43 -12.24 5.18
CA ASN A 69 -11.86 -10.88 4.92
C ASN A 69 -10.61 -10.00 4.82
N ALA A 70 -10.12 -9.81 3.61
CA ALA A 70 -9.02 -8.91 3.31
C ALA A 70 -9.48 -7.90 2.27
N PRO A 71 -9.27 -6.60 2.48
CA PRO A 71 -9.43 -5.63 1.40
C PRO A 71 -8.42 -5.97 0.31
N ASN A 72 -8.84 -5.88 -0.97
CA ASN A 72 -7.98 -6.16 -2.11
C ASN A 72 -7.32 -4.88 -2.64
N GLU A 73 -7.20 -3.87 -1.79
CA GLU A 73 -6.65 -2.56 -2.12
C GLU A 73 -5.87 -1.96 -0.95
N PHE A 74 -4.87 -1.16 -1.27
CA PHE A 74 -4.16 -0.31 -0.32
C PHE A 74 -3.90 1.07 -0.93
N SER A 75 -3.62 2.04 -0.10
CA SER A 75 -3.33 3.40 -0.55
C SER A 75 -2.04 3.93 0.06
N PHE A 76 -1.39 4.81 -0.67
CA PHE A 76 -0.28 5.59 -0.19
C PHE A 76 -0.31 7.00 -0.79
N ASP A 77 0.28 7.93 -0.06
CA ASP A 77 0.37 9.31 -0.46
C ASP A 77 1.81 9.65 -0.84
N PHE A 78 2.00 10.38 -1.93
CA PHE A 78 3.33 10.85 -2.31
C PHE A 78 3.33 12.33 -2.67
N ARG A 79 4.49 12.96 -2.46
CA ARG A 79 4.73 14.33 -2.89
C ARG A 79 5.05 14.37 -4.37
N VAL A 80 4.32 15.19 -5.12
CA VAL A 80 4.56 15.37 -6.55
C VAL A 80 5.91 16.07 -6.77
N ASP A 81 6.68 15.56 -7.73
CA ASP A 81 7.92 16.19 -8.13
C ASP A 81 7.68 17.44 -8.99
N ARG A 82 8.64 18.37 -8.99
CA ARG A 82 8.53 19.63 -9.74
C ARG A 82 8.23 19.45 -11.23
N ASN A 83 8.69 18.37 -11.82
CA ASN A 83 8.53 18.07 -13.25
C ASN A 83 7.30 17.21 -13.55
N TRP A 84 6.50 16.85 -12.54
CA TRP A 84 5.28 16.03 -12.66
C TRP A 84 5.50 14.63 -13.23
N LYS A 85 6.71 14.12 -13.24
CA LYS A 85 7.07 12.87 -13.88
C LYS A 85 6.48 11.66 -13.15
N LEU A 86 6.49 11.66 -11.82
CA LEU A 86 5.87 10.60 -11.01
C LEU A 86 4.37 10.54 -11.23
N TYR A 87 3.71 11.69 -11.18
CA TYR A 87 2.28 11.77 -11.45
C TYR A 87 1.93 11.28 -12.86
N ALA A 88 2.68 11.71 -13.87
CA ALA A 88 2.51 11.26 -15.24
C ALA A 88 2.73 9.75 -15.39
N GLY A 89 3.72 9.18 -14.71
CA GLY A 89 4.00 7.75 -14.68
C GLY A 89 2.84 6.94 -14.08
N PHE A 90 2.32 7.34 -12.92
CA PHE A 90 1.15 6.68 -12.29
C PHE A 90 -0.11 6.84 -13.14
N THR A 91 -0.32 7.99 -13.75
CA THR A 91 -1.45 8.23 -14.65
C THR A 91 -1.34 7.36 -15.92
N ALA A 92 -0.16 7.24 -16.50
CA ALA A 92 0.09 6.36 -17.63
C ALA A 92 -0.16 4.89 -17.27
N TRP A 93 0.30 4.46 -16.09
CA TRP A 93 0.04 3.11 -15.60
C TRP A 93 -1.45 2.86 -15.39
N LYS A 94 -2.16 3.77 -14.70
CA LYS A 94 -3.63 3.69 -14.55
C LYS A 94 -4.34 3.62 -15.90
N ASN A 95 -3.92 4.43 -16.88
CA ASN A 95 -4.52 4.42 -18.21
C ASN A 95 -4.20 3.16 -19.02
N ALA A 96 -3.08 2.49 -18.74
CA ALA A 96 -2.78 1.18 -19.32
C ALA A 96 -3.73 0.10 -18.76
N VAL A 97 -4.13 0.20 -17.50
CA VAL A 97 -5.11 -0.72 -16.89
C VAL A 97 -6.54 -0.41 -17.37
N ALA A 98 -6.93 0.86 -17.30
CA ALA A 98 -8.27 1.33 -17.70
C ALA A 98 -8.18 2.76 -18.26
N ASN A 99 -8.33 2.90 -19.55
CA ASN A 99 -8.24 4.19 -20.23
C ASN A 99 -9.63 4.87 -20.23
N SER A 100 -9.75 5.93 -19.45
CA SER A 100 -11.01 6.69 -19.32
C SER A 100 -11.41 7.46 -20.58
N SER A 101 -10.45 7.77 -21.47
CA SER A 101 -10.75 8.51 -22.71
C SER A 101 -11.20 7.60 -23.85
N THR A 102 -10.73 6.37 -23.92
CA THR A 102 -11.07 5.41 -24.97
C THR A 102 -12.04 4.33 -24.53
N GLY A 103 -12.28 4.20 -23.21
CA GLY A 103 -13.10 3.13 -22.62
C GLY A 103 -12.45 1.74 -22.72
N VAL A 104 -11.21 1.66 -23.13
CA VAL A 104 -10.47 0.38 -23.22
C VAL A 104 -10.03 -0.04 -21.84
N ILE A 105 -10.36 -1.27 -21.45
CA ILE A 105 -9.92 -1.93 -20.22
C ILE A 105 -9.03 -3.10 -20.64
N MET A 106 -7.86 -3.22 -20.00
CA MET A 106 -6.98 -4.35 -20.22
C MET A 106 -7.63 -5.63 -19.70
N ALA A 107 -7.79 -6.64 -20.56
CA ALA A 107 -8.34 -7.93 -20.14
C ALA A 107 -7.30 -8.69 -19.30
N ASP A 108 -7.72 -9.18 -18.14
CA ASP A 108 -6.91 -10.11 -17.34
C ASP A 108 -6.59 -11.36 -18.19
N GLY A 109 -5.31 -11.67 -18.35
CA GLY A 109 -4.86 -12.96 -18.88
C GLY A 109 -4.03 -12.96 -20.14
N ILE A 110 -3.89 -11.88 -20.89
CA ILE A 110 -3.08 -11.87 -22.11
C ILE A 110 -1.69 -11.23 -21.89
N ASP A 111 -1.61 -10.19 -21.06
CA ASP A 111 -0.35 -9.53 -20.72
C ASP A 111 -0.40 -8.99 -19.28
N ASN A 112 0.20 -9.71 -18.35
CA ASN A 112 0.34 -9.24 -16.96
C ASN A 112 1.42 -8.15 -16.81
N THR A 113 1.80 -7.46 -17.88
CA THR A 113 2.85 -6.45 -17.88
C THR A 113 2.53 -5.21 -17.05
N TYR A 114 1.26 -5.00 -16.68
CA TYR A 114 0.83 -3.91 -15.82
C TYR A 114 0.78 -4.27 -14.32
N ARG A 115 1.02 -5.53 -13.97
CA ARG A 115 1.00 -6.02 -12.58
C ARG A 115 2.41 -6.20 -12.05
N VAL A 116 2.71 -5.58 -10.94
CA VAL A 116 4.03 -5.66 -10.29
C VAL A 116 3.90 -5.99 -8.82
N PRO A 117 4.91 -6.58 -8.19
CA PRO A 117 4.95 -6.70 -6.74
C PRO A 117 5.27 -5.34 -6.11
N VAL A 118 4.66 -5.09 -4.96
CA VAL A 118 4.98 -3.96 -4.07
C VAL A 118 5.34 -4.52 -2.71
N SER A 119 6.47 -4.10 -2.18
CA SER A 119 6.90 -4.48 -0.84
C SER A 119 6.92 -3.25 0.06
N ALA A 120 6.52 -3.42 1.31
CA ALA A 120 6.60 -2.39 2.33
C ALA A 120 7.14 -3.01 3.62
N TRP A 121 8.02 -2.32 4.31
CA TRP A 121 8.60 -2.79 5.57
C TRP A 121 8.88 -1.65 6.53
N ALA A 122 8.86 -1.98 7.82
CA ALA A 122 9.30 -1.08 8.86
C ALA A 122 10.84 -1.08 8.94
N THR A 123 11.42 0.05 9.28
CA THR A 123 12.86 0.21 9.46
C THR A 123 13.17 0.65 10.88
N GLY A 124 14.37 0.30 11.37
CA GLY A 124 14.90 0.84 12.60
C GLY A 124 15.27 2.33 12.48
N SER A 125 15.56 2.97 13.60
CA SER A 125 15.99 4.37 13.65
C SER A 125 17.28 4.65 12.89
N ASP A 126 18.07 3.61 12.64
CA ASP A 126 19.30 3.62 11.85
C ASP A 126 19.09 3.35 10.35
N GLY A 127 17.82 3.17 9.94
CA GLY A 127 17.45 2.86 8.56
C GLY A 127 17.65 1.39 8.16
N THR A 128 18.03 0.52 9.10
CA THR A 128 18.16 -0.91 8.84
C THR A 128 16.83 -1.63 8.94
N THR A 129 16.69 -2.76 8.25
CA THR A 129 15.51 -3.61 8.37
C THR A 129 15.45 -4.25 9.76
N ILE A 130 14.29 -4.32 10.37
CA ILE A 130 14.08 -4.97 11.66
C ILE A 130 14.19 -6.49 11.47
N SER A 131 15.02 -7.18 12.28
CA SER A 131 15.36 -8.59 12.09
C SER A 131 14.20 -9.56 12.26
N ASP A 132 13.22 -9.21 13.09
CA ASP A 132 12.12 -10.09 13.48
C ASP A 132 10.87 -9.93 12.61
N PHE A 133 10.84 -8.90 11.75
CA PHE A 133 9.73 -8.64 10.84
C PHE A 133 10.25 -8.05 9.53
N ASN A 134 10.08 -8.80 8.43
CA ASN A 134 10.59 -8.40 7.13
C ASN A 134 9.62 -7.53 6.31
N GLY A 135 8.38 -7.35 6.79
CA GLY A 135 7.39 -6.48 6.14
C GLY A 135 6.26 -7.21 5.43
N TRP A 136 5.69 -6.55 4.45
CA TRP A 136 4.55 -7.03 3.66
C TRP A 136 4.90 -7.07 2.18
N LEU A 137 4.50 -8.14 1.50
CA LEU A 137 4.61 -8.30 0.05
C LEU A 137 3.21 -8.36 -0.57
N PHE A 138 2.91 -7.39 -1.39
CA PHE A 138 1.69 -7.34 -2.20
C PHE A 138 2.00 -7.84 -3.60
N LYS A 139 1.36 -8.92 -4.03
CA LYS A 139 1.55 -9.53 -5.36
C LYS A 139 0.44 -9.12 -6.32
N GLY A 140 0.81 -8.91 -7.58
CA GLY A 140 -0.13 -8.57 -8.64
C GLY A 140 -0.75 -7.18 -8.48
N CYS A 141 0.04 -6.20 -8.01
CA CYS A 141 -0.42 -4.84 -7.80
C CYS A 141 -0.59 -4.09 -9.12
N PHE A 142 -1.63 -3.28 -9.19
CA PHE A 142 -1.91 -2.36 -10.29
C PHE A 142 -2.58 -1.09 -9.78
N VAL A 143 -2.43 0.01 -10.49
CA VAL A 143 -3.05 1.29 -10.11
C VAL A 143 -4.54 1.26 -10.44
N GLN A 144 -5.38 1.40 -9.42
CA GLN A 144 -6.83 1.56 -9.58
C GLN A 144 -7.22 3.01 -9.75
N ASN A 145 -6.68 3.87 -8.88
CA ASN A 145 -7.04 5.29 -8.87
C ASN A 145 -5.82 6.16 -8.58
N VAL A 146 -5.79 7.31 -9.24
CA VAL A 146 -4.89 8.43 -8.95
C VAL A 146 -5.76 9.53 -8.38
N GLY A 147 -5.48 9.96 -7.16
CA GLY A 147 -6.29 10.91 -6.42
C GLY A 147 -6.34 12.30 -7.05
N ASP A 148 -7.28 13.09 -6.57
CA ASP A 148 -7.51 14.45 -7.03
C ASP A 148 -6.35 15.39 -6.61
N ILE A 149 -6.14 16.43 -7.41
CA ILE A 149 -5.15 17.47 -7.17
C ILE A 149 -5.86 18.78 -6.94
N GLY A 150 -5.64 19.36 -5.75
CA GLY A 150 -6.08 20.71 -5.43
C GLY A 150 -4.98 21.72 -5.74
N PHE A 151 -5.32 22.84 -6.39
CA PHE A 151 -4.45 23.99 -6.55
C PHE A 151 -5.02 25.17 -5.76
N ASP A 152 -4.19 25.80 -4.96
CA ASP A 152 -4.56 26.98 -4.19
C ASP A 152 -3.42 27.99 -4.24
N TYR A 153 -3.69 29.19 -4.74
CA TYR A 153 -2.71 30.29 -4.84
C TYR A 153 -2.24 30.81 -3.48
N SER A 154 -3.04 30.60 -2.43
CA SER A 154 -2.72 31.07 -1.07
C SER A 154 -1.82 30.09 -0.31
N ASN A 155 -1.66 28.84 -0.82
CA ASN A 155 -0.92 27.80 -0.15
C ASN A 155 0.41 27.49 -0.87
N GLY A 156 1.52 27.59 -0.14
CA GLY A 156 2.87 27.24 -0.61
C GLY A 156 3.31 25.80 -0.32
N ASP A 157 2.41 24.94 0.19
CA ASP A 157 2.74 23.56 0.54
C ASP A 157 2.95 22.67 -0.69
N PRO A 158 3.77 21.63 -0.57
CA PRO A 158 3.92 20.64 -1.62
C PRO A 158 2.60 19.93 -1.95
N ILE A 159 2.36 19.67 -3.24
CA ILE A 159 1.20 18.90 -3.68
C ILE A 159 1.40 17.45 -3.28
N ILE A 160 0.40 16.89 -2.60
CA ILE A 160 0.32 15.49 -2.19
C ILE A 160 -0.79 14.83 -2.99
N VAL A 161 -0.50 13.65 -3.54
CA VAL A 161 -1.47 12.85 -4.31
C VAL A 161 -1.56 11.47 -3.70
N SER A 162 -2.79 11.01 -3.52
CA SER A 162 -3.09 9.67 -3.05
C SER A 162 -3.20 8.69 -4.22
N ILE A 163 -2.53 7.55 -4.12
CA ILE A 163 -2.62 6.45 -5.08
C ILE A 163 -3.31 5.28 -4.40
N THR A 164 -4.35 4.77 -5.03
CA THR A 164 -4.99 3.52 -4.63
C THR A 164 -4.55 2.41 -5.57
N MET A 165 -4.00 1.35 -5.00
CA MET A 165 -3.57 0.17 -5.74
C MET A 165 -4.40 -1.04 -5.35
N GLY A 166 -4.84 -1.80 -6.36
CA GLY A 166 -5.40 -3.12 -6.17
C GLY A 166 -4.30 -4.17 -6.14
N TYR A 167 -4.48 -5.25 -5.38
CA TYR A 167 -3.56 -6.38 -5.33
C TYR A 167 -4.32 -7.72 -5.33
N THR A 168 -3.63 -8.78 -5.71
CA THR A 168 -4.22 -10.13 -5.74
C THR A 168 -4.01 -10.88 -4.43
N VAL A 169 -2.81 -10.82 -3.88
CA VAL A 169 -2.42 -11.52 -2.64
C VAL A 169 -1.50 -10.64 -1.81
N MET A 170 -1.71 -10.63 -0.51
CA MET A 170 -0.80 -10.05 0.48
C MET A 170 -0.16 -11.17 1.28
N GLU A 171 1.14 -11.10 1.45
CA GLU A 171 1.94 -12.03 2.26
C GLU A 171 2.71 -11.24 3.31
N ASP A 172 2.69 -11.73 4.54
CA ASP A 172 3.55 -11.22 5.59
C ASP A 172 4.93 -11.88 5.42
N LEU A 173 5.97 -11.05 5.32
CA LEU A 173 7.35 -11.50 5.26
C LEU A 173 7.88 -11.61 6.70
N VAL A 174 7.76 -12.79 7.28
CA VAL A 174 8.21 -13.11 8.66
C VAL A 174 9.54 -13.83 8.60
#